data_866672437f171a7e95edc3a42fdb8032
#
_entry.id   866672437f171a7e95edc3a42fdb8032
#
_cell.length_a   1.000
_cell.length_b   1.000
_cell.length_c   1.000
_cell.angle_alpha   90.00
_cell.angle_beta   90.00
_cell.angle_gamma   90.00
#
_symmetry.space_group_name_H-M   'P 1'
#
loop_
_entity.id
_entity.type
_entity.pdbx_description
1 polymer ?
#
loop_
_entity_poly.entity_id
_entity_poly.type
_entity_poly.pdbx_seq_one_letter_code
_entity_poly.pdbx_strand_id
1 'polypeptide(L)'
;MIFGVKSKIPSDMKLTNGYSLFDWIMRKKDVPEFWMRNITGESRITPDELAFLKNKGCRVALLIDGIPEAEAASNNAAARAFETLDALRKLKVPSFSGKAVFVRFGDDEFMNHNWMISFAAILSEYGYLAGFIGNTDSSLNFCFDRECGHFYNATKQIGCYGALYGATEPDCNAPENGWKPYFPSDFSADDISLWESREVIKCGEAELASPVYARDLSVLDSFI
;
A
#
# COMPACT_ATOMS: atom_id res chain seq x y z
N MET A 1 2.02 16.57 -2.90
CA MET A 1 2.07 15.36 -2.06
C MET A 1 0.99 15.42 -1.00
N ILE A 2 0.43 14.28 -0.68
CA ILE A 2 -0.70 14.15 0.24
C ILE A 2 -0.26 13.24 1.37
N PHE A 3 -0.41 13.71 2.60
CA PHE A 3 -0.01 12.98 3.80
C PHE A 3 -1.04 11.91 4.15
N GLY A 4 -0.56 10.71 4.42
CA GLY A 4 -1.29 9.59 4.94
C GLY A 4 -0.46 8.80 5.96
N VAL A 5 -1.06 7.74 6.46
CA VAL A 5 -0.47 6.93 7.54
C VAL A 5 -0.65 5.45 7.23
N LYS A 6 0.40 4.66 7.48
CA LYS A 6 0.34 3.19 7.54
C LYS A 6 0.41 2.73 8.98
N SER A 7 -0.50 1.84 9.41
CA SER A 7 -0.49 1.26 10.74
C SER A 7 -1.03 -0.16 10.76
N LYS A 8 -0.42 -1.03 11.59
CA LYS A 8 -0.99 -2.34 11.95
C LYS A 8 -2.01 -2.24 13.09
N ILE A 9 -1.98 -1.12 13.81
CA ILE A 9 -2.88 -0.85 14.94
C ILE A 9 -4.14 -0.13 14.41
N PRO A 10 -5.35 -0.47 14.92
CA PRO A 10 -6.57 0.21 14.54
C PRO A 10 -6.53 1.71 14.83
N SER A 11 -7.03 2.52 13.88
CA SER A 11 -7.00 3.99 13.96
C SER A 11 -7.83 4.57 15.11
N ASP A 12 -8.88 3.86 15.51
CA ASP A 12 -9.78 4.22 16.62
C ASP A 12 -9.32 3.68 17.97
N MET A 13 -8.24 2.87 18.01
CA MET A 13 -7.70 2.30 19.24
C MET A 13 -7.30 3.41 20.23
N LYS A 14 -7.75 3.28 21.47
CA LYS A 14 -7.38 4.17 22.58
C LYS A 14 -5.96 3.88 23.06
N LEU A 15 -5.12 4.92 23.05
CA LEU A 15 -3.77 4.88 23.57
C LEU A 15 -3.76 5.14 25.08
N THR A 16 -2.63 4.84 25.73
CA THR A 16 -2.43 5.06 27.18
C THR A 16 -2.61 6.51 27.63
N ASN A 17 -2.42 7.45 26.70
CA ASN A 17 -2.63 8.89 26.92
C ASN A 17 -4.09 9.35 26.74
N GLY A 18 -5.04 8.42 26.47
CA GLY A 18 -6.46 8.68 26.30
C GLY A 18 -6.92 9.12 24.92
N TYR A 19 -6.00 9.41 23.99
CA TYR A 19 -6.35 9.72 22.60
C TYR A 19 -6.62 8.46 21.78
N SER A 20 -7.44 8.56 20.72
CA SER A 20 -7.40 7.56 19.66
C SER A 20 -6.06 7.66 18.92
N LEU A 21 -5.65 6.58 18.24
CA LEU A 21 -4.45 6.63 17.41
C LEU A 21 -4.56 7.73 16.34
N PHE A 22 -5.73 7.88 15.73
CA PHE A 22 -6.01 8.94 14.75
C PHE A 22 -5.79 10.34 15.35
N ASP A 23 -6.41 10.64 16.50
CA ASP A 23 -6.30 11.94 17.14
C ASP A 23 -4.86 12.23 17.63
N TRP A 24 -4.12 11.18 18.00
CA TRP A 24 -2.72 11.30 18.38
C TRP A 24 -1.84 11.69 17.19
N ILE A 25 -2.05 11.07 16.05
CA ILE A 25 -1.30 11.39 14.83
C ILE A 25 -1.57 12.82 14.36
N MET A 26 -2.83 13.25 14.35
CA MET A 26 -3.18 14.65 14.07
C MET A 26 -2.44 15.66 14.94
N ARG A 27 -2.19 15.31 16.20
CA ARG A 27 -1.45 16.19 17.13
C ARG A 27 0.06 16.20 16.90
N LYS A 28 0.61 15.09 16.37
CA LYS A 28 2.06 14.92 16.22
C LYS A 28 2.57 15.34 14.86
N LYS A 29 1.76 15.25 13.85
CA LYS A 29 2.11 15.50 12.44
C LYS A 29 1.10 16.46 11.81
N ASP A 30 0.16 15.92 11.09
CA ASP A 30 -0.89 16.62 10.37
C ASP A 30 -2.16 15.75 10.30
N VAL A 31 -3.23 16.30 9.73
CA VAL A 31 -4.46 15.53 9.45
C VAL A 31 -4.19 14.57 8.30
N PRO A 32 -4.26 13.24 8.52
CA PRO A 32 -4.05 12.30 7.43
C PRO A 32 -5.26 12.32 6.46
N GLU A 33 -4.99 12.52 5.18
CA GLU A 33 -5.99 12.45 4.12
C GLU A 33 -6.37 11.00 3.80
N PHE A 34 -5.46 10.07 4.08
CA PHE A 34 -5.72 8.64 3.94
C PHE A 34 -5.00 7.80 4.98
N TRP A 35 -5.53 6.59 5.19
CA TRP A 35 -4.99 5.61 6.12
C TRP A 35 -4.79 4.28 5.42
N MET A 36 -3.57 3.75 5.44
CA MET A 36 -3.26 2.46 4.84
C MET A 36 -3.41 1.34 5.89
N ARG A 37 -4.27 0.36 5.58
CA ARG A 37 -4.61 -0.72 6.50
C ARG A 37 -4.62 -2.08 5.83
N ASN A 38 -4.15 -3.10 6.55
CA ASN A 38 -4.27 -4.48 6.12
C ASN A 38 -5.75 -4.88 5.98
N ILE A 39 -6.06 -5.68 4.95
CA ILE A 39 -7.39 -6.27 4.74
C ILE A 39 -7.43 -7.74 5.09
N THR A 40 -6.28 -8.38 5.27
CA THR A 40 -6.11 -9.80 5.64
C THR A 40 -5.34 -9.92 6.94
N GLY A 41 -5.31 -11.11 7.52
CA GLY A 41 -4.59 -11.41 8.75
C GLY A 41 -5.24 -10.84 10.03
N GLU A 42 -4.51 -10.92 11.14
CA GLU A 42 -5.02 -10.53 12.47
C GLU A 42 -5.18 -9.01 12.62
N SER A 43 -4.28 -8.23 11.99
CA SER A 43 -4.31 -6.77 12.03
C SER A 43 -5.21 -6.13 10.96
N ARG A 44 -6.13 -6.91 10.37
CA ARG A 44 -7.01 -6.40 9.31
C ARG A 44 -7.95 -5.31 9.80
N ILE A 45 -8.25 -4.40 8.90
CA ILE A 45 -9.27 -3.37 9.15
C ILE A 45 -10.65 -4.01 9.35
N THR A 46 -11.41 -3.45 10.26
CA THR A 46 -12.81 -3.85 10.51
C THR A 46 -13.79 -2.89 9.82
N PRO A 47 -15.05 -3.32 9.57
CA PRO A 47 -16.09 -2.40 9.07
C PRO A 47 -16.29 -1.17 9.96
N ASP A 48 -16.17 -1.34 11.29
CA ASP A 48 -16.35 -0.24 12.26
C ASP A 48 -15.18 0.76 12.18
N GLU A 49 -13.93 0.28 12.07
CA GLU A 49 -12.77 1.14 11.84
C GLU A 49 -12.88 1.88 10.49
N LEU A 50 -13.33 1.19 9.43
CA LEU A 50 -13.58 1.81 8.14
C LEU A 50 -14.61 2.93 8.24
N ALA A 51 -15.71 2.69 8.95
CA ALA A 51 -16.72 3.72 9.18
C ALA A 51 -16.18 4.90 10.01
N PHE A 52 -15.36 4.62 11.01
CA PHE A 52 -14.67 5.65 11.81
C PHE A 52 -13.79 6.55 10.93
N LEU A 53 -12.93 5.96 10.08
CA LEU A 53 -12.04 6.73 9.19
C LEU A 53 -12.85 7.57 8.19
N LYS A 54 -13.89 7.00 7.58
CA LYS A 54 -14.78 7.73 6.67
C LYS A 54 -15.47 8.91 7.37
N ASN A 55 -15.91 8.75 8.62
CA ASN A 55 -16.52 9.82 9.40
C ASN A 55 -15.50 10.94 9.75
N LYS A 56 -14.20 10.63 9.77
CA LYS A 56 -13.11 11.61 9.91
C LYS A 56 -12.73 12.28 8.57
N GLY A 57 -13.37 11.93 7.47
CA GLY A 57 -13.02 12.40 6.12
C GLY A 57 -11.75 11.75 5.55
N CYS A 58 -11.25 10.69 6.20
CA CYS A 58 -10.03 10.01 5.82
C CYS A 58 -10.34 8.84 4.89
N ARG A 59 -9.70 8.77 3.73
CA ARG A 59 -9.82 7.64 2.79
C ARG A 59 -8.98 6.45 3.27
N VAL A 60 -9.27 5.25 2.79
CA VAL A 60 -8.53 4.05 3.18
C VAL A 60 -7.86 3.41 1.97
N ALA A 61 -6.53 3.34 2.01
CA ALA A 61 -5.73 2.54 1.11
C ALA A 61 -5.67 1.09 1.65
N LEU A 62 -6.08 0.13 0.84
CA LEU A 62 -6.14 -1.27 1.23
C LEU A 62 -4.80 -1.95 1.01
N LEU A 63 -4.29 -2.65 2.02
CA LEU A 63 -2.96 -3.25 2.02
C LEU A 63 -3.02 -4.74 2.31
N ILE A 64 -2.11 -5.49 1.71
CA ILE A 64 -1.69 -6.83 2.10
C ILE A 64 -0.20 -6.74 2.43
N ASP A 65 0.16 -6.96 3.67
CA ASP A 65 1.54 -6.91 4.17
C ASP A 65 1.94 -8.27 4.74
N GLY A 66 3.17 -8.69 4.51
CA GLY A 66 3.70 -9.95 5.04
C GLY A 66 3.25 -11.18 4.24
N ILE A 67 3.35 -11.13 2.92
CA ILE A 67 3.20 -12.34 2.07
C ILE A 67 4.40 -13.25 2.34
N PRO A 68 4.18 -14.57 2.56
CA PRO A 68 5.29 -15.50 2.70
C PRO A 68 6.17 -15.52 1.44
N GLU A 69 7.50 -15.51 1.62
CA GLU A 69 8.46 -15.51 0.51
C GLU A 69 8.20 -16.64 -0.50
N ALA A 70 7.92 -17.85 -0.01
CA ALA A 70 7.61 -19.00 -0.88
C ALA A 70 6.37 -18.76 -1.75
N GLU A 71 5.40 -17.97 -1.28
CA GLU A 71 4.23 -17.57 -2.05
C GLU A 71 4.61 -16.51 -3.08
N ALA A 72 5.29 -15.45 -2.67
CA ALA A 72 5.72 -14.35 -3.53
C ALA A 72 6.66 -14.82 -4.66
N ALA A 73 7.49 -15.82 -4.38
CA ALA A 73 8.40 -16.47 -5.34
C ALA A 73 7.69 -17.40 -6.33
N SER A 74 6.43 -17.75 -6.10
CA SER A 74 5.66 -18.63 -6.98
C SER A 74 5.21 -17.89 -8.26
N ASN A 75 4.71 -18.68 -9.24
CA ASN A 75 4.13 -18.11 -10.46
C ASN A 75 2.63 -17.85 -10.35
N ASN A 76 2.01 -18.13 -9.20
CA ASN A 76 0.56 -18.13 -9.07
C ASN A 76 0.10 -17.46 -7.79
N ALA A 77 -0.67 -16.40 -7.92
CA ALA A 77 -1.26 -15.64 -6.83
C ALA A 77 -2.74 -15.94 -6.59
N ALA A 78 -3.32 -16.97 -7.23
CA ALA A 78 -4.77 -17.17 -7.22
C ALA A 78 -5.36 -17.29 -5.81
N ALA A 79 -4.72 -18.05 -4.92
CA ALA A 79 -5.19 -18.20 -3.54
C ALA A 79 -5.25 -16.84 -2.81
N ARG A 80 -4.21 -16.04 -2.94
CA ARG A 80 -4.13 -14.69 -2.35
C ARG A 80 -5.15 -13.73 -2.98
N ALA A 81 -5.29 -13.75 -4.28
CA ALA A 81 -6.27 -12.93 -4.98
C ALA A 81 -7.71 -13.25 -4.53
N PHE A 82 -8.08 -14.53 -4.41
CA PHE A 82 -9.41 -14.92 -3.92
C PHE A 82 -9.63 -14.58 -2.44
N GLU A 83 -8.61 -14.73 -1.58
CA GLU A 83 -8.66 -14.25 -0.19
C GLU A 83 -8.91 -12.74 -0.15
N THR A 84 -8.23 -11.99 -1.03
CA THR A 84 -8.40 -10.55 -1.18
C THR A 84 -9.83 -10.18 -1.58
N LEU A 85 -10.37 -10.84 -2.61
CA LEU A 85 -11.76 -10.61 -3.06
C LEU A 85 -12.77 -10.90 -1.94
N ASP A 86 -12.52 -11.92 -1.14
CA ASP A 86 -13.36 -12.25 0.01
C ASP A 86 -13.30 -11.16 1.10
N ALA A 87 -12.10 -10.62 1.37
CA ALA A 87 -11.93 -9.50 2.28
C ALA A 87 -12.63 -8.23 1.78
N LEU A 88 -12.51 -7.90 0.50
CA LEU A 88 -13.20 -6.76 -0.12
C LEU A 88 -14.73 -6.89 0.00
N ARG A 89 -15.28 -8.08 -0.23
CA ARG A 89 -16.70 -8.36 -0.05
C ARG A 89 -17.16 -8.14 1.38
N LYS A 90 -16.38 -8.61 2.38
CA LYS A 90 -16.67 -8.39 3.82
C LYS A 90 -16.64 -6.91 4.19
N LEU A 91 -15.78 -6.11 3.57
CA LEU A 91 -15.71 -4.66 3.73
C LEU A 91 -16.78 -3.92 2.90
N LYS A 92 -17.59 -4.63 2.11
CA LYS A 92 -18.61 -4.09 1.20
C LYS A 92 -18.03 -3.11 0.16
N VAL A 93 -16.82 -3.36 -0.32
CA VAL A 93 -16.23 -2.63 -1.43
C VAL A 93 -16.86 -3.12 -2.74
N PRO A 94 -17.50 -2.24 -3.54
CA PRO A 94 -18.19 -2.68 -4.75
C PRO A 94 -17.21 -3.19 -5.81
N SER A 95 -17.57 -4.26 -6.53
CA SER A 95 -16.86 -4.68 -7.74
C SER A 95 -16.98 -3.60 -8.81
N PHE A 96 -16.05 -3.60 -9.76
CA PHE A 96 -15.98 -2.62 -10.86
C PHE A 96 -15.92 -1.16 -10.38
N SER A 97 -15.33 -0.95 -9.20
CA SER A 97 -15.21 0.38 -8.58
C SER A 97 -13.88 1.08 -8.87
N GLY A 98 -12.93 0.40 -9.52
CA GLY A 98 -11.59 0.92 -9.76
C GLY A 98 -10.77 1.12 -8.47
N LYS A 99 -11.19 0.48 -7.34
CA LYS A 99 -10.46 0.59 -6.08
C LYS A 99 -9.23 -0.31 -6.09
N ALA A 100 -8.13 0.17 -5.49
CA ALA A 100 -6.86 -0.53 -5.47
C ALA A 100 -6.65 -1.32 -4.18
N VAL A 101 -5.99 -2.48 -4.33
CA VAL A 101 -5.40 -3.23 -3.22
C VAL A 101 -3.90 -3.31 -3.44
N PHE A 102 -3.16 -2.80 -2.48
CA PHE A 102 -1.71 -2.81 -2.51
C PHE A 102 -1.15 -4.06 -1.84
N VAL A 103 -0.13 -4.62 -2.45
CA VAL A 103 0.70 -5.69 -1.88
C VAL A 103 2.06 -5.11 -1.57
N ARG A 104 2.52 -5.23 -0.32
CA ARG A 104 3.82 -4.78 0.11
C ARG A 104 4.77 -5.97 0.24
N PHE A 105 5.91 -5.85 -0.42
CA PHE A 105 7.02 -6.78 -0.34
C PHE A 105 8.10 -6.24 0.60
N GLY A 106 8.73 -7.12 1.35
CA GLY A 106 9.87 -6.75 2.19
C GLY A 106 11.12 -6.42 1.37
N ASP A 107 12.06 -5.71 1.97
CA ASP A 107 13.26 -5.25 1.28
C ASP A 107 14.17 -6.40 0.81
N ASP A 108 14.20 -7.51 1.58
CA ASP A 108 15.03 -8.69 1.31
C ASP A 108 14.22 -9.89 0.78
N GLU A 109 12.94 -9.69 0.45
CA GLU A 109 12.07 -10.78 0.02
C GLU A 109 12.20 -11.03 -1.48
N PHE A 110 12.40 -12.29 -1.85
CA PHE A 110 12.32 -12.71 -3.24
C PHE A 110 10.88 -12.70 -3.73
N MET A 111 10.63 -12.12 -4.89
CA MET A 111 9.32 -12.06 -5.52
C MET A 111 9.43 -12.39 -7.01
N ASN A 112 8.31 -12.73 -7.63
CA ASN A 112 8.23 -13.11 -9.03
C ASN A 112 7.19 -12.26 -9.77
N HIS A 113 7.58 -11.64 -10.88
CA HIS A 113 6.65 -10.83 -11.68
C HIS A 113 5.45 -11.63 -12.23
N ASN A 114 5.58 -12.94 -12.45
CA ASN A 114 4.42 -13.77 -12.84
C ASN A 114 3.39 -13.87 -11.72
N TRP A 115 3.84 -13.86 -10.44
CA TRP A 115 2.92 -13.77 -9.31
C TRP A 115 2.15 -12.44 -9.36
N MET A 116 2.84 -11.31 -9.63
CA MET A 116 2.21 -10.00 -9.76
C MET A 116 1.21 -9.97 -10.92
N ILE A 117 1.56 -10.54 -12.08
CA ILE A 117 0.66 -10.66 -13.25
C ILE A 117 -0.58 -11.46 -12.87
N SER A 118 -0.40 -12.63 -12.23
CA SER A 118 -1.51 -13.47 -11.79
C SER A 118 -2.45 -12.75 -10.82
N PHE A 119 -1.90 -12.03 -9.85
CA PHE A 119 -2.67 -11.24 -8.88
C PHE A 119 -3.45 -10.12 -9.57
N ALA A 120 -2.78 -9.31 -10.38
CA ALA A 120 -3.39 -8.20 -11.09
C ALA A 120 -4.49 -8.64 -12.07
N ALA A 121 -4.26 -9.74 -12.79
CA ALA A 121 -5.23 -10.31 -13.72
C ALA A 121 -6.54 -10.68 -13.00
N ILE A 122 -6.45 -11.44 -11.91
CA ILE A 122 -7.63 -11.87 -11.16
C ILE A 122 -8.37 -10.67 -10.57
N LEU A 123 -7.67 -9.70 -9.95
CA LEU A 123 -8.33 -8.51 -9.42
C LEU A 123 -9.05 -7.70 -10.53
N SER A 124 -8.43 -7.57 -11.70
CA SER A 124 -8.99 -6.80 -12.81
C SER A 124 -10.28 -7.42 -13.37
N GLU A 125 -10.45 -8.75 -13.34
CA GLU A 125 -11.68 -9.43 -13.71
C GLU A 125 -12.88 -8.97 -12.86
N TYR A 126 -12.62 -8.53 -11.63
CA TYR A 126 -13.64 -8.00 -10.71
C TYR A 126 -13.64 -6.46 -10.66
N GLY A 127 -12.89 -5.82 -11.55
CA GLY A 127 -12.85 -4.36 -11.68
C GLY A 127 -12.11 -3.66 -10.53
N TYR A 128 -11.15 -4.33 -9.89
CA TYR A 128 -10.22 -3.75 -8.93
C TYR A 128 -8.85 -3.55 -9.57
N LEU A 129 -8.05 -2.64 -8.99
CA LEU A 129 -6.67 -2.40 -9.39
C LEU A 129 -5.73 -3.11 -8.41
N ALA A 130 -4.66 -3.68 -8.95
CA ALA A 130 -3.53 -4.10 -8.13
C ALA A 130 -2.61 -2.91 -7.87
N GLY A 131 -2.00 -2.87 -6.69
CA GLY A 131 -0.90 -1.99 -6.37
C GLY A 131 0.27 -2.81 -5.82
N PHE A 132 1.49 -2.38 -6.08
CA PHE A 132 2.70 -3.06 -5.60
C PHE A 132 3.63 -2.06 -4.95
N ILE A 133 4.07 -2.38 -3.73
CA ILE A 133 4.94 -1.53 -2.92
C ILE A 133 6.18 -2.33 -2.55
N GLY A 134 7.35 -1.76 -2.79
CA GLY A 134 8.61 -2.37 -2.41
C GLY A 134 9.78 -1.41 -2.53
N ASN A 135 10.98 -1.89 -2.24
CA ASN A 135 12.18 -1.09 -2.36
C ASN A 135 12.55 -0.92 -3.83
N THR A 136 12.51 0.33 -4.29
CA THR A 136 12.76 0.74 -5.67
C THR A 136 14.15 1.35 -5.88
N ASP A 137 15.02 1.29 -4.87
CA ASP A 137 16.41 1.74 -5.01
C ASP A 137 17.22 0.74 -5.86
N SER A 138 17.40 1.07 -7.13
CA SER A 138 18.14 0.23 -8.09
C SER A 138 19.61 0.04 -7.72
N SER A 139 20.19 0.91 -6.88
CA SER A 139 21.58 0.80 -6.44
C SER A 139 21.79 -0.36 -5.47
N LEU A 140 20.74 -0.82 -4.79
CA LEU A 140 20.80 -1.83 -3.74
C LEU A 140 20.50 -3.26 -4.24
N ASN A 141 20.28 -3.44 -5.53
CA ASN A 141 20.05 -4.74 -6.18
C ASN A 141 18.91 -5.55 -5.55
N PHE A 142 17.86 -4.89 -5.09
CA PHE A 142 16.66 -5.51 -4.54
C PHE A 142 15.85 -6.22 -5.62
N CYS A 143 15.19 -7.29 -5.22
CA CYS A 143 14.40 -8.08 -6.16
C CYS A 143 13.19 -7.32 -6.71
N PHE A 144 12.55 -6.48 -5.87
CA PHE A 144 11.38 -5.68 -6.27
C PHE A 144 11.65 -4.79 -7.47
N ASP A 145 12.78 -4.08 -7.50
CA ASP A 145 13.17 -3.20 -8.60
C ASP A 145 13.11 -3.95 -9.94
N ARG A 146 13.79 -5.09 -10.03
CA ARG A 146 13.87 -5.89 -11.24
C ARG A 146 12.52 -6.51 -11.63
N GLU A 147 11.84 -7.16 -10.70
CA GLU A 147 10.59 -7.86 -10.99
C GLU A 147 9.43 -6.90 -11.27
N CYS A 148 9.43 -5.73 -10.64
CA CYS A 148 8.49 -4.65 -10.93
C CYS A 148 8.69 -4.11 -12.36
N GLY A 149 9.95 -3.92 -12.79
CA GLY A 149 10.28 -3.56 -14.18
C GLY A 149 9.81 -4.62 -15.18
N HIS A 150 10.03 -5.92 -14.89
CA HIS A 150 9.53 -7.01 -15.73
C HIS A 150 8.00 -7.02 -15.81
N PHE A 151 7.30 -6.86 -14.69
CA PHE A 151 5.85 -6.75 -14.66
C PHE A 151 5.35 -5.56 -15.50
N TYR A 152 5.93 -4.38 -15.31
CA TYR A 152 5.56 -3.16 -16.03
C TYR A 152 5.72 -3.33 -17.55
N ASN A 153 6.87 -3.86 -17.98
CA ASN A 153 7.13 -4.07 -19.40
C ASN A 153 6.20 -5.12 -20.03
N ALA A 154 5.92 -6.22 -19.30
CA ALA A 154 5.01 -7.25 -19.76
C ALA A 154 3.58 -6.71 -19.89
N THR A 155 3.07 -5.98 -18.90
CA THR A 155 1.68 -5.47 -18.90
C THR A 155 1.47 -4.32 -19.87
N LYS A 156 2.47 -3.45 -20.05
CA LYS A 156 2.45 -2.37 -21.04
C LYS A 156 2.36 -2.90 -22.46
N GLN A 157 3.09 -3.97 -22.78
CA GLN A 157 3.07 -4.58 -24.11
C GLN A 157 1.73 -5.25 -24.44
N ILE A 158 1.06 -5.81 -23.43
CA ILE A 158 -0.22 -6.53 -23.63
C ILE A 158 -1.41 -5.56 -23.58
N GLY A 159 -1.21 -4.33 -23.07
CA GLY A 159 -2.29 -3.34 -22.91
C GLY A 159 -3.33 -3.74 -21.85
N CYS A 160 -2.98 -4.68 -20.97
CA CYS A 160 -3.86 -5.23 -19.93
C CYS A 160 -3.26 -4.94 -18.56
N TYR A 161 -4.10 -4.73 -17.57
CA TYR A 161 -3.76 -4.62 -16.14
C TYR A 161 -2.91 -3.39 -15.77
N GLY A 162 -3.55 -2.24 -15.67
CA GLY A 162 -2.94 -1.10 -14.96
C GLY A 162 -2.66 -1.49 -13.51
N ALA A 163 -1.47 -1.19 -13.03
CA ALA A 163 -1.13 -1.30 -11.61
C ALA A 163 -0.65 0.04 -11.08
N LEU A 164 -0.85 0.26 -9.77
CA LEU A 164 -0.27 1.36 -9.04
C LEU A 164 1.03 0.90 -8.39
N TYR A 165 2.02 1.79 -8.30
CA TYR A 165 3.31 1.46 -7.73
C TYR A 165 3.62 2.32 -6.52
N GLY A 166 4.23 1.74 -5.52
CA GLY A 166 4.70 2.43 -4.32
C GLY A 166 6.16 2.13 -4.06
N ALA A 167 6.88 3.16 -3.60
CA ALA A 167 8.27 3.08 -3.23
C ALA A 167 8.45 2.99 -1.71
N THR A 168 9.36 2.14 -1.27
CA THR A 168 9.94 2.19 0.07
C THR A 168 11.43 2.44 -0.08
N GLU A 169 11.97 3.42 0.61
CA GLU A 169 13.39 3.78 0.53
C GLU A 169 14.11 3.44 1.83
N PRO A 170 15.38 2.97 1.76
CA PRO A 170 16.15 2.61 2.94
C PRO A 170 16.30 3.74 3.95
N ASP A 171 16.52 4.97 3.45
CA ASP A 171 16.78 6.17 4.24
C ASP A 171 15.68 7.23 4.07
N CYS A 172 14.48 6.82 3.71
CA CYS A 172 13.42 7.75 3.37
C CYS A 172 12.98 8.56 4.59
N ASN A 173 13.42 9.79 4.64
CA ASN A 173 12.77 10.83 5.41
C ASN A 173 11.60 11.41 4.59
N ALA A 174 10.67 12.08 5.27
CA ALA A 174 9.60 12.79 4.58
C ALA A 174 10.21 13.70 3.49
N PRO A 175 9.71 13.67 2.24
CA PRO A 175 10.28 14.46 1.16
C PRO A 175 10.05 15.95 1.41
N GLU A 176 11.07 16.63 1.90
CA GLU A 176 11.02 18.07 2.19
C GLU A 176 10.97 18.94 0.93
N ASN A 177 11.46 18.42 -0.22
CA ASN A 177 11.69 19.19 -1.43
C ASN A 177 10.99 18.63 -2.68
N GLY A 178 9.81 18.05 -2.54
CA GLY A 178 9.01 17.57 -3.66
C GLY A 178 9.08 16.06 -3.87
N TRP A 179 8.34 15.58 -4.89
CA TRP A 179 8.18 14.16 -5.19
C TRP A 179 9.41 13.62 -5.92
N LYS A 180 10.26 12.89 -5.22
CA LYS A 180 11.50 12.29 -5.75
C LYS A 180 11.75 10.90 -5.16
N PRO A 181 10.78 9.95 -5.24
CA PRO A 181 11.03 8.59 -4.82
C PRO A 181 12.06 7.93 -5.73
N TYR A 182 12.78 6.92 -5.24
CA TYR A 182 13.47 6.00 -6.13
C TYR A 182 12.44 5.22 -6.96
N PHE A 183 12.81 4.84 -8.18
CA PHE A 183 11.93 4.10 -9.08
C PHE A 183 12.76 3.12 -9.93
N PRO A 184 12.16 2.01 -10.39
CA PRO A 184 12.81 1.08 -11.29
C PRO A 184 13.30 1.76 -12.57
N SER A 185 14.36 1.22 -13.20
CA SER A 185 15.03 1.82 -14.36
C SER A 185 14.13 2.15 -15.55
N ASP A 186 13.03 1.41 -15.70
CA ASP A 186 12.05 1.61 -16.77
C ASP A 186 10.90 2.57 -16.40
N PHE A 187 10.94 3.12 -15.19
CA PHE A 187 9.93 4.02 -14.63
C PHE A 187 10.42 5.45 -14.57
N SER A 188 9.49 6.36 -14.30
CA SER A 188 9.74 7.73 -13.88
C SER A 188 9.17 7.97 -12.49
N ALA A 189 9.53 9.08 -11.85
CA ALA A 189 8.92 9.45 -10.57
C ALA A 189 7.39 9.59 -10.65
N ASP A 190 6.85 9.90 -11.83
CA ASP A 190 5.42 10.05 -12.08
C ASP A 190 4.68 8.70 -12.11
N ASP A 191 5.38 7.59 -12.32
CA ASP A 191 4.79 6.25 -12.25
C ASP A 191 4.62 5.78 -10.80
N ILE A 192 5.31 6.39 -9.84
CA ILE A 192 5.19 6.05 -8.42
C ILE A 192 4.03 6.83 -7.82
N SER A 193 3.04 6.10 -7.32
CA SER A 193 1.81 6.64 -6.74
C SER A 193 1.91 6.86 -5.22
N LEU A 194 2.64 6.01 -4.52
CA LEU A 194 2.84 6.04 -3.07
C LEU A 194 4.33 6.04 -2.71
N TRP A 195 4.66 6.71 -1.61
CA TRP A 195 6.00 6.73 -1.06
C TRP A 195 5.96 6.51 0.45
N GLU A 196 6.42 5.34 0.91
CA GLU A 196 6.49 5.01 2.33
C GLU A 196 7.73 5.64 2.96
N SER A 197 7.53 6.35 4.07
CA SER A 197 8.63 6.81 4.91
C SER A 197 9.03 5.73 5.92
N ARG A 198 10.32 5.67 6.24
CA ARG A 198 10.83 4.86 7.36
C ARG A 198 10.70 5.55 8.71
N GLU A 199 10.23 6.78 8.73
CA GLU A 199 9.92 7.45 9.99
C GLU A 199 8.86 6.67 10.77
N VAL A 200 9.02 6.62 12.09
CA VAL A 200 8.08 5.94 12.98
C VAL A 200 7.42 6.94 13.92
N ILE A 201 6.11 6.92 13.95
CA ILE A 201 5.31 7.73 14.88
C ILE A 201 5.12 6.91 16.16
N LYS A 202 5.58 7.46 17.29
CA LYS A 202 5.59 6.78 18.60
C LYS A 202 4.66 7.44 19.61
N CYS A 203 4.23 6.62 20.59
CA CYS A 203 3.64 7.10 21.85
C CYS A 203 4.41 6.41 22.99
N GLY A 204 5.23 7.17 23.73
CA GLY A 204 6.26 6.60 24.60
C GLY A 204 7.23 5.75 23.77
N GLU A 205 7.48 4.53 24.21
CA GLU A 205 8.35 3.57 23.49
C GLU A 205 7.61 2.77 22.40
N ALA A 206 6.27 2.84 22.36
CA ALA A 206 5.49 2.08 21.40
C ALA A 206 5.52 2.70 20.01
N GLU A 207 5.93 1.92 19.03
CA GLU A 207 5.83 2.25 17.61
C GLU A 207 4.42 1.99 17.11
N LEU A 208 3.77 3.03 16.59
CA LEU A 208 2.34 2.98 16.29
C LEU A 208 2.04 2.99 14.79
N ALA A 209 2.79 3.77 14.03
CA ALA A 209 2.51 4.01 12.63
C ALA A 209 3.73 4.61 11.91
N SER A 210 3.67 4.64 10.58
CA SER A 210 4.63 5.34 9.74
C SER A 210 3.92 6.26 8.74
N PRO A 211 4.51 7.42 8.38
CA PRO A 211 4.01 8.26 7.31
C PRO A 211 4.07 7.55 5.96
N VAL A 212 3.06 7.81 5.15
CA VAL A 212 3.00 7.43 3.74
C VAL A 212 2.50 8.64 2.96
N TYR A 213 3.09 8.90 1.81
CA TYR A 213 2.69 10.02 0.97
C TYR A 213 2.10 9.49 -0.34
N ALA A 214 0.97 10.06 -0.76
CA ALA A 214 0.47 9.89 -2.12
C ALA A 214 0.96 11.06 -2.98
N ARG A 215 1.25 10.77 -4.25
CA ARG A 215 1.77 11.76 -5.19
C ARG A 215 0.82 12.96 -5.33
N ASP A 216 -0.45 12.69 -5.55
CA ASP A 216 -1.49 13.68 -5.81
C ASP A 216 -2.89 13.17 -5.45
N LEU A 217 -3.90 14.02 -5.64
CA LEU A 217 -5.29 13.68 -5.34
C LEU A 217 -5.87 12.56 -6.20
N SER A 218 -5.37 12.38 -7.44
CA SER A 218 -5.89 11.34 -8.34
C SER A 218 -5.58 9.94 -7.82
N VAL A 219 -4.49 9.76 -7.09
CA VAL A 219 -4.15 8.49 -6.43
C VAL A 219 -5.22 8.12 -5.41
N LEU A 220 -5.75 9.12 -4.68
CA LEU A 220 -6.77 8.89 -3.66
C LEU A 220 -8.10 8.42 -4.25
N ASP A 221 -8.36 8.60 -5.53
CA ASP A 221 -9.58 8.11 -6.18
C ASP A 221 -9.59 6.58 -6.26
N SER A 222 -8.43 5.94 -6.18
CA SER A 222 -8.30 4.48 -6.07
C SER A 222 -8.52 3.94 -4.65
N PHE A 223 -8.65 4.79 -3.61
CA PHE A 223 -8.88 4.38 -2.22
C PHE A 223 -10.39 4.34 -1.90
N ILE A 224 -10.77 3.67 -0.82
CA ILE A 224 -12.17 3.55 -0.37
C ILE A 224 -12.55 4.59 0.68
#